data_43050ce20acd42f917acad5632d87ccf
#
_entry.id   43050ce20acd42f917acad5632d87ccf
#
_cell.length_a   1.000
_cell.length_b   1.000
_cell.length_c   1.000
_cell.angle_alpha   90.00
_cell.angle_beta   90.00
_cell.angle_gamma   90.00
#
_symmetry.space_group_name_H-M   'P 1'
#
loop_
_entity.id
_entity.type
_entity.pdbx_description
1 polymer ?
#
loop_
_entity_poly.entity_id
_entity_poly.type
_entity_poly.pdbx_seq_one_letter_code
_entity_poly.pdbx_strand_id
1 'polypeptide(L)' 'MAHKFEIYKDKAGEFRVRFKYNSEVIFSTEGYASKSGAKSAIESIKKYVGDAPVEEVD' A
#
# COMPACT_ATOMS: atom_id res chain seq x y z
N MET A 1 -16.89 0.36 -3.85
CA MET A 1 -16.27 1.08 -2.74
C MET A 1 -15.37 2.17 -3.28
N ALA A 2 -15.45 3.34 -2.65
CA ALA A 2 -14.66 4.47 -3.11
C ALA A 2 -13.17 4.27 -2.84
N HIS A 3 -12.82 3.64 -1.73
CA HIS A 3 -11.43 3.36 -1.38
C HIS A 3 -11.09 1.92 -1.64
N LYS A 4 -9.88 1.66 -2.13
CA LYS A 4 -9.44 0.30 -2.35
C LYS A 4 -7.92 0.20 -2.36
N PHE A 5 -7.43 -1.00 -2.08
CA PHE A 5 -6.04 -1.37 -2.29
C PHE A 5 -5.91 -2.09 -3.62
N GLU A 6 -4.86 -1.78 -4.35
CA GLU A 6 -4.54 -2.50 -5.59
C GLU A 6 -3.14 -3.06 -5.48
N ILE A 7 -2.97 -4.29 -5.93
CA ILE A 7 -1.64 -4.91 -6.06
C ILE A 7 -1.33 -4.94 -7.54
N TYR A 8 -0.18 -4.41 -7.92
CA TYR A 8 0.24 -4.42 -9.31
C TYR A 8 1.71 -4.77 -9.43
N LYS A 9 2.10 -5.24 -10.60
CA LYS A 9 3.48 -5.61 -10.88
C LYS A 9 4.13 -4.45 -11.62
N ASP A 10 5.27 -3.97 -11.11
CA ASP A 10 5.94 -2.85 -11.73
C ASP A 10 6.89 -3.31 -12.83
N LYS A 11 7.60 -2.37 -13.45
CA LYS A 11 8.48 -2.68 -14.56
C LYS A 11 9.68 -3.52 -14.15
N ALA A 12 10.06 -3.47 -12.88
CA ALA A 12 11.16 -4.27 -12.36
C ALA A 12 10.72 -5.69 -12.00
N GLY A 13 9.44 -6.01 -12.14
CA GLY A 13 8.91 -7.32 -11.81
C GLY A 13 8.56 -7.49 -10.36
N GLU A 14 8.54 -6.41 -9.59
CA GLU A 14 8.18 -6.45 -8.18
C GLU A 14 6.71 -6.12 -8.00
N PHE A 15 6.13 -6.64 -6.93
CA PHE A 15 4.73 -6.37 -6.60
C PHE A 15 4.64 -5.17 -5.69
N ARG A 16 3.82 -4.21 -6.07
CA ARG A 16 3.61 -2.99 -5.30
C ARG A 16 2.15 -2.86 -4.93
N VAL A 17 1.90 -2.15 -3.84
CA VAL A 17 0.55 -1.88 -3.36
C VAL A 17 0.31 -0.40 -3.49
N ARG A 18 -0.88 -0.03 -3.96
CA ARG A 18 -1.29 1.38 -3.91
C ARG A 18 -2.67 1.47 -3.31
N PHE A 19 -2.89 2.54 -2.56
CA PHE A 19 -4.16 2.83 -1.94
C PHE A 19 -4.80 3.96 -2.70
N LYS A 20 -6.02 3.73 -3.17
CA LYS A 20 -6.70 4.67 -4.06
C LYS A 20 -8.04 5.09 -3.51
N TYR A 21 -8.44 6.31 -3.84
CA TYR A 21 -9.79 6.79 -3.66
C TYR A 21 -10.32 7.09 -5.06
N ASN A 22 -11.29 6.31 -5.51
CA ASN A 22 -11.75 6.35 -6.90
C ASN A 22 -10.57 6.13 -7.84
N SER A 23 -10.21 7.09 -8.68
CA SER A 23 -9.09 6.95 -9.59
C SER A 23 -7.83 7.63 -9.09
N GLU A 24 -7.87 8.21 -7.90
CA GLU A 24 -6.73 8.95 -7.36
C GLU A 24 -5.88 8.05 -6.48
N VAL A 25 -4.56 8.03 -6.72
CA VAL A 25 -3.63 7.29 -5.88
C VAL A 25 -3.27 8.16 -4.68
N ILE A 26 -3.63 7.68 -3.48
CA ILE A 26 -3.31 8.40 -2.26
C ILE A 26 -1.88 8.13 -1.83
N PHE A 27 -1.48 6.85 -1.83
CA PHE A 27 -0.10 6.48 -1.56
C PHE A 27 0.20 5.13 -2.17
N SER A 28 1.48 4.80 -2.27
CA SER A 28 1.92 3.49 -2.73
C SER A 28 3.08 3.03 -1.88
N THR A 29 3.36 1.72 -1.92
CA THR A 29 4.46 1.13 -1.16
C THR A 29 5.66 0.87 -2.07
N GLU A 30 6.76 0.47 -1.44
CA GLU A 30 7.91 -0.03 -2.18
C GLU A 30 7.57 -1.40 -2.78
N GLY A 31 8.47 -1.93 -3.60
CA GLY A 31 8.25 -3.21 -4.27
C GLY A 31 8.55 -4.39 -3.37
N TYR A 32 7.73 -5.43 -3.50
CA TYR A 32 7.91 -6.69 -2.79
C TYR A 32 8.25 -7.78 -3.80
N ALA A 33 9.04 -8.75 -3.37
CA ALA A 33 9.48 -9.83 -4.25
C ALA A 33 8.33 -10.76 -4.63
N SER A 34 7.30 -10.85 -3.80
CA SER A 34 6.19 -11.76 -4.04
C SER A 34 4.86 -11.09 -3.77
N LYS A 35 3.81 -11.66 -4.37
CA LYS A 35 2.45 -11.18 -4.15
C LYS A 35 2.04 -11.38 -2.68
N SER A 36 2.50 -12.46 -2.04
CA SER A 36 2.17 -12.69 -0.65
C SER A 36 2.81 -11.63 0.25
N GLY A 37 4.00 -11.13 -0.09
CA GLY A 37 4.61 -10.01 0.63
C GLY A 37 3.77 -8.76 0.54
N ALA A 38 3.24 -8.46 -0.67
CA ALA A 38 2.37 -7.32 -0.85
C ALA A 38 1.08 -7.47 -0.04
N LYS A 39 0.50 -8.67 -0.02
CA LYS A 39 -0.71 -8.92 0.76
C LYS A 39 -0.46 -8.77 2.25
N SER A 40 0.71 -9.21 2.74
CA SER A 40 1.08 -9.04 4.14
C SER A 40 1.20 -7.56 4.50
N ALA A 41 1.73 -6.75 3.57
CA ALA A 41 1.83 -5.32 3.79
C ALA A 41 0.44 -4.69 3.95
N ILE A 42 -0.52 -5.13 3.12
CA ILE A 42 -1.90 -4.63 3.22
C ILE A 42 -2.49 -4.99 4.58
N GLU A 43 -2.27 -6.22 5.05
CA GLU A 43 -2.79 -6.64 6.35
C GLU A 43 -2.23 -5.79 7.48
N SER A 44 -0.92 -5.51 7.44
CA SER A 44 -0.29 -4.65 8.43
C SER A 44 -0.85 -3.24 8.40
N ILE A 45 -1.05 -2.69 7.20
CA ILE A 45 -1.61 -1.35 7.06
C ILE A 45 -3.00 -1.31 7.68
N LYS A 46 -3.85 -2.28 7.34
CA LYS A 46 -5.22 -2.32 7.87
C LYS A 46 -5.25 -2.42 9.39
N LYS A 47 -4.27 -3.15 9.95
CA LYS A 47 -4.27 -3.43 11.38
C LYS A 47 -3.76 -2.25 12.20
N TYR A 48 -2.75 -1.55 11.69
CA TYR A 48 -2.01 -0.60 12.51
C TYR A 48 -2.14 0.87 12.10
N VAL A 49 -2.53 1.14 10.86
CA VAL A 49 -2.47 2.51 10.35
C VAL A 49 -3.40 3.47 11.10
N GLY A 50 -4.54 2.96 11.57
CA GLY A 50 -5.49 3.81 12.28
C GLY A 50 -4.96 4.33 13.61
N ASP A 51 -4.04 3.58 14.23
CA ASP A 51 -3.47 3.95 15.53
C ASP A 51 -2.12 4.63 15.41
N ALA A 52 -1.60 4.76 14.19
CA ALA A 52 -0.27 5.34 14.00
C ALA A 52 -0.29 6.84 14.26
N PRO A 53 0.61 7.35 15.09
CA PRO A 53 0.64 8.79 15.37
C PRO A 53 1.18 9.56 14.18
N VAL A 54 0.83 10.83 14.10
CA VAL A 54 1.36 11.73 13.09
C VAL A 54 2.50 12.52 13.70
N GLU A 55 3.67 12.42 13.07
CA GLU A 55 4.85 13.17 13.49
C GLU A 55 5.33 14.01 12.30
N GLU A 56 5.60 15.29 12.58
CA GLU A 56 6.21 16.13 11.56
C GLU A 56 7.71 16.11 11.77
N VAL A 57 8.43 15.73 10.72
CA VAL A 57 9.88 15.66 10.77
C VAL A 57 10.47 16.60 9.74
N ASP A 58 11.57 17.26 10.11
CA ASP A 58 12.21 18.23 9.23
C ASP A 58 13.34 17.66 8.42
#